data_2ef7f2539ab460553fdfe582267ef7ae
#
_entry.id   2ef7f2539ab460553fdfe582267ef7ae
#
_cell.length_a   1.000
_cell.length_b   1.000
_cell.length_c   1.000
_cell.angle_alpha   90.00
_cell.angle_beta   90.00
_cell.angle_gamma   90.00
#
_symmetry.space_group_name_H-M   'P 1'
#
loop_
_entity.id
_entity.type
_entity.pdbx_description
1 polymer ?
#
loop_
_entity_poly.entity_id
_entity_poly.type
_entity_poly.pdbx_seq_one_letter_code
_entity_poly.pdbx_strand_id
1 'polypeptide(L)'
;MFLFTLQLYCFLCSLFVDYRHFDAANIAPRFEFGFGMSYTEFEYSGLNVIPVENVGGQDQDGQLEAKWLAGKPGPQGIGSSTALWLHRPAYTVSFMVKNTGQVSGTEVRILSFLSLTRPDWLCGQIPQVYLHFPAGAGEPPSVLRGFTDVELQPGDENIVNVTLSRYDLSVWDVRSQSWMRALGTYSLSVGASSRDFRLEGALPL
;
A
#
# COMPACT_ATOMS: atom_id res chain seq x y z
N MET A 1 6.98 28.78 24.87
CA MET A 1 8.11 28.49 23.97
C MET A 1 8.14 27.02 23.50
N PHE A 2 7.66 26.05 24.26
CA PHE A 2 7.62 24.63 23.87
C PHE A 2 6.57 24.25 22.82
N LEU A 3 5.44 24.92 22.76
CA LEU A 3 4.36 24.64 21.81
C LEU A 3 4.72 25.02 20.35
N PHE A 4 5.50 26.07 20.16
CA PHE A 4 5.92 26.51 18.83
C PHE A 4 6.93 25.55 18.18
N THR A 5 7.76 24.90 18.98
CA THR A 5 8.78 23.96 18.47
C THR A 5 8.15 22.66 17.98
N LEU A 6 7.08 22.17 18.64
CA LEU A 6 6.35 20.96 18.23
C LEU A 6 5.60 21.16 16.90
N GLN A 7 5.02 22.34 16.72
CA GLN A 7 4.26 22.69 15.52
C GLN A 7 5.20 22.88 14.30
N LEU A 8 6.42 23.37 14.53
CA LEU A 8 7.44 23.47 13.48
C LEU A 8 7.96 22.11 13.04
N TYR A 9 8.09 21.15 13.97
CA TYR A 9 8.51 19.78 13.67
C TYR A 9 7.50 19.04 12.78
N CYS A 10 6.19 19.22 13.01
CA CYS A 10 5.14 18.65 12.15
C CYS A 10 5.18 19.20 10.72
N PHE A 11 5.55 20.47 10.52
CA PHE A 11 5.67 21.08 9.20
C PHE A 11 6.93 20.63 8.43
N LEU A 12 8.00 20.27 9.13
CA LEU A 12 9.25 19.83 8.51
C LEU A 12 9.26 18.33 8.16
N CYS A 13 8.39 17.52 8.79
CA CYS A 13 8.38 16.08 8.55
C CYS A 13 7.58 15.68 7.30
N SER A 14 6.69 16.55 6.79
CA SER A 14 5.96 16.35 5.51
C SER A 14 5.49 14.90 5.29
N LEU A 15 6.05 14.20 4.31
CA LEU A 15 5.75 12.80 3.97
C LEU A 15 6.42 11.80 4.92
N PHE A 16 7.47 12.21 5.65
CA PHE A 16 8.27 11.37 6.54
C PHE A 16 7.71 11.37 7.96
N VAL A 17 6.56 10.72 8.14
CA VAL A 17 5.90 10.54 9.44
C VAL A 17 5.88 9.07 9.77
N ASP A 18 5.99 8.74 11.07
CA ASP A 18 5.95 7.38 11.60
C ASP A 18 7.02 6.47 10.97
N TYR A 19 6.67 5.25 10.54
CA TYR A 19 7.59 4.26 9.96
C TYR A 19 8.40 4.82 8.80
N ARG A 20 7.82 5.71 7.98
CA ARG A 20 8.49 6.36 6.85
C ARG A 20 9.71 7.18 7.29
N HIS A 21 9.61 7.83 8.45
CA HIS A 21 10.74 8.54 9.05
C HIS A 21 11.79 7.56 9.57
N PHE A 22 11.36 6.51 10.29
CA PHE A 22 12.26 5.50 10.82
C PHE A 22 13.03 4.78 9.71
N ASP A 23 12.35 4.46 8.60
CA ASP A 23 12.95 3.78 7.46
C ASP A 23 13.92 4.70 6.71
N ALA A 24 13.54 5.96 6.45
CA ALA A 24 14.40 6.93 5.78
C ALA A 24 15.65 7.29 6.60
N ALA A 25 15.53 7.36 7.93
CA ALA A 25 16.63 7.67 8.84
C ALA A 25 17.40 6.41 9.29
N ASN A 26 17.02 5.21 8.83
CA ASN A 26 17.58 3.94 9.25
C ASN A 26 17.59 3.74 10.78
N ILE A 27 16.51 4.18 11.43
CA ILE A 27 16.31 4.02 12.87
C ILE A 27 15.56 2.73 13.13
N ALA A 28 16.08 1.84 13.96
CA ALA A 28 15.41 0.62 14.34
C ALA A 28 14.30 0.91 15.37
N PRO A 29 13.01 0.69 15.06
CA PRO A 29 11.94 0.78 16.03
C PRO A 29 11.95 -0.45 16.94
N ARG A 30 11.28 -0.37 18.09
CA ARG A 30 11.09 -1.54 18.95
C ARG A 30 10.14 -2.57 18.33
N PHE A 31 9.10 -2.08 17.64
CA PHE A 31 8.20 -2.85 16.80
C PHE A 31 8.00 -2.06 15.51
N GLU A 32 8.15 -2.72 14.38
CA GLU A 32 7.91 -2.11 13.08
C GLU A 32 6.42 -1.86 12.85
N PHE A 33 6.13 -0.91 11.97
CA PHE A 33 4.74 -0.61 11.59
C PHE A 33 4.09 -1.83 10.92
N GLY A 34 2.87 -2.12 11.34
CA GLY A 34 2.13 -3.28 10.84
C GLY A 34 2.55 -4.60 11.47
N PHE A 35 3.50 -4.60 12.42
CA PHE A 35 3.85 -5.82 13.15
C PHE A 35 2.65 -6.34 13.94
N GLY A 36 2.38 -7.64 13.76
CA GLY A 36 1.38 -8.37 14.51
C GLY A 36 1.93 -9.73 14.95
N MET A 37 1.51 -10.18 16.14
CA MET A 37 1.85 -11.54 16.60
C MET A 37 0.87 -12.52 15.98
N SER A 38 1.39 -13.63 15.46
CA SER A 38 0.60 -14.77 15.01
C SER A 38 0.97 -16.02 15.79
N TYR A 39 0.00 -16.90 16.04
CA TYR A 39 0.23 -18.22 16.63
C TYR A 39 0.45 -19.30 15.58
N THR A 40 0.52 -18.92 14.30
CA THR A 40 0.76 -19.80 13.17
C THR A 40 1.75 -19.15 12.20
N GLU A 41 2.23 -19.92 11.26
CA GLU A 41 3.18 -19.48 10.25
C GLU A 41 2.52 -19.39 8.88
N PHE A 42 2.89 -18.36 8.10
CA PHE A 42 2.38 -18.15 6.76
C PHE A 42 3.52 -18.08 5.74
N GLU A 43 3.33 -18.77 4.64
CA GLU A 43 4.19 -18.70 3.46
C GLU A 43 3.52 -17.85 2.38
N TYR A 44 4.32 -17.01 1.72
CA TYR A 44 3.88 -16.15 0.62
C TYR A 44 4.57 -16.59 -0.65
N SER A 45 3.81 -16.66 -1.76
CA SER A 45 4.36 -17.09 -3.04
C SER A 45 3.57 -16.51 -4.22
N GLY A 46 4.10 -16.68 -5.44
CA GLY A 46 3.36 -16.44 -6.67
C GLY A 46 3.00 -14.97 -6.92
N LEU A 47 3.87 -14.02 -6.54
CA LEU A 47 3.63 -12.60 -6.81
C LEU A 47 3.49 -12.34 -8.31
N ASN A 48 2.36 -11.75 -8.67
CA ASN A 48 2.05 -11.34 -10.04
C ASN A 48 1.43 -9.93 -10.02
N VAL A 49 1.90 -9.07 -10.91
CA VAL A 49 1.41 -7.68 -11.02
C VAL A 49 0.92 -7.47 -12.45
N ILE A 50 -0.37 -7.24 -12.58
CA ILE A 50 -1.04 -7.12 -13.88
C ILE A 50 -1.60 -5.70 -14.01
N PRO A 51 -1.31 -4.99 -15.13
CA PRO A 51 -1.98 -3.74 -15.43
C PRO A 51 -3.49 -4.00 -15.64
N VAL A 52 -4.32 -3.12 -15.10
CA VAL A 52 -5.77 -3.19 -15.32
C VAL A 52 -6.09 -2.44 -16.59
N GLU A 53 -6.54 -3.18 -17.61
CA GLU A 53 -7.06 -2.55 -18.82
C GLU A 53 -8.36 -1.81 -18.47
N ASN A 54 -8.38 -0.51 -18.69
CA ASN A 54 -9.56 0.32 -18.48
C ASN A 54 -10.56 0.09 -19.62
N VAL A 55 -11.28 -1.04 -19.56
CA VAL A 55 -12.36 -1.36 -20.49
C VAL A 55 -13.55 -0.46 -20.18
N GLY A 56 -13.81 0.53 -21.04
CA GLY A 56 -15.04 1.33 -21.01
C GLY A 56 -14.94 2.74 -20.45
N GLY A 57 -13.77 3.34 -20.41
CA GLY A 57 -13.65 4.79 -20.21
C GLY A 57 -14.09 5.54 -21.49
N GLN A 58 -14.97 6.53 -21.34
CA GLN A 58 -15.24 7.49 -22.41
C GLN A 58 -13.91 8.11 -22.88
N ASP A 59 -13.86 8.60 -24.13
CA ASP A 59 -12.63 9.15 -24.77
C ASP A 59 -11.77 10.07 -23.90
N GLN A 60 -12.39 10.79 -22.97
CA GLN A 60 -11.70 11.66 -22.00
C GLN A 60 -10.83 10.90 -21.00
N ASP A 61 -11.28 9.73 -20.53
CA ASP A 61 -10.52 8.93 -19.55
C ASP A 61 -9.27 8.30 -20.18
N GLY A 62 -9.34 7.85 -21.42
CA GLY A 62 -8.19 7.32 -22.14
C GLY A 62 -7.11 8.39 -22.38
N GLN A 63 -7.50 9.63 -22.67
CA GLN A 63 -6.56 10.75 -22.80
C GLN A 63 -5.91 11.11 -21.46
N LEU A 64 -6.66 11.05 -20.35
CA LEU A 64 -6.14 11.30 -19.00
C LEU A 64 -5.16 10.20 -18.59
N GLU A 65 -5.47 8.96 -18.89
CA GLU A 65 -4.59 7.82 -18.64
C GLU A 65 -3.26 7.94 -19.40
N ALA A 66 -3.32 8.23 -20.68
CA ALA A 66 -2.12 8.42 -21.50
C ALA A 66 -1.24 9.57 -20.99
N LYS A 67 -1.84 10.68 -20.55
CA LYS A 67 -1.12 11.79 -19.92
C LYS A 67 -0.47 11.36 -18.62
N TRP A 68 -1.21 10.66 -17.76
CA TRP A 68 -0.73 10.17 -16.48
C TRP A 68 0.41 9.15 -16.66
N LEU A 69 0.28 8.19 -17.58
CA LEU A 69 1.35 7.25 -17.92
C LEU A 69 2.62 7.96 -18.42
N ALA A 70 2.45 9.05 -19.17
CA ALA A 70 3.56 9.88 -19.63
C ALA A 70 4.15 10.80 -18.54
N GLY A 71 3.72 10.71 -17.29
CA GLY A 71 4.15 11.56 -16.19
C GLY A 71 3.78 13.04 -16.40
N LYS A 72 2.72 13.31 -17.14
CA LYS A 72 2.22 14.67 -17.35
C LYS A 72 1.19 15.05 -16.29
N PRO A 73 1.10 16.35 -15.96
CA PRO A 73 0.11 16.83 -15.00
C PRO A 73 -1.31 16.45 -15.41
N GLY A 74 -2.08 15.98 -14.41
CA GLY A 74 -3.49 15.77 -14.56
C GLY A 74 -4.30 17.08 -14.57
N PRO A 75 -5.63 17.01 -14.64
CA PRO A 75 -6.48 18.17 -14.55
C PRO A 75 -6.28 18.91 -13.23
N GLN A 76 -6.19 20.23 -13.30
CA GLN A 76 -6.17 21.08 -12.12
C GLN A 76 -7.60 21.30 -11.62
N GLY A 77 -7.76 21.37 -10.30
CA GLY A 77 -9.05 21.66 -9.71
C GLY A 77 -9.01 21.64 -8.18
N ILE A 78 -9.98 22.27 -7.55
CA ILE A 78 -10.18 22.20 -6.11
C ILE A 78 -10.53 20.74 -5.76
N GLY A 79 -9.83 20.17 -4.77
CA GLY A 79 -10.05 18.78 -4.36
C GLY A 79 -9.56 17.73 -5.38
N SER A 80 -8.51 18.03 -6.12
CA SER A 80 -7.95 17.13 -7.12
C SER A 80 -7.65 15.72 -6.61
N SER A 81 -7.39 15.54 -5.30
CA SER A 81 -7.23 14.24 -4.66
C SER A 81 -8.51 13.39 -4.63
N THR A 82 -9.68 13.98 -4.84
CA THR A 82 -10.99 13.31 -4.90
C THR A 82 -11.48 13.07 -6.34
N ALA A 83 -10.67 13.41 -7.33
CA ALA A 83 -11.04 13.26 -8.72
C ALA A 83 -11.20 11.79 -9.11
N LEU A 84 -12.33 11.39 -9.67
CA LEU A 84 -12.64 10.00 -9.99
C LEU A 84 -11.62 9.33 -10.91
N TRP A 85 -11.07 10.08 -11.87
CA TRP A 85 -10.06 9.56 -12.80
C TRP A 85 -8.80 9.07 -12.07
N LEU A 86 -8.45 9.71 -10.95
CA LEU A 86 -7.28 9.39 -10.14
C LEU A 86 -7.45 8.10 -9.34
N HIS A 87 -8.70 7.80 -8.93
CA HIS A 87 -9.04 6.60 -8.15
C HIS A 87 -9.39 5.39 -9.02
N ARG A 88 -9.22 5.48 -10.33
CA ARG A 88 -9.38 4.32 -11.18
C ARG A 88 -8.28 3.29 -10.94
N PRO A 89 -8.61 1.99 -10.97
CA PRO A 89 -7.63 0.92 -10.89
C PRO A 89 -6.53 1.08 -11.95
N ALA A 90 -5.28 0.88 -11.58
CA ALA A 90 -4.14 0.89 -12.48
C ALA A 90 -3.47 -0.49 -12.55
N TYR A 91 -3.31 -1.16 -11.41
CA TYR A 91 -2.71 -2.48 -11.32
C TYR A 91 -3.48 -3.35 -10.32
N THR A 92 -3.47 -4.65 -10.58
CA THR A 92 -3.85 -5.67 -9.62
C THR A 92 -2.61 -6.43 -9.21
N VAL A 93 -2.35 -6.48 -7.90
CA VAL A 93 -1.27 -7.25 -7.27
C VAL A 93 -1.90 -8.52 -6.74
N SER A 94 -1.49 -9.68 -7.25
CA SER A 94 -1.97 -10.99 -6.84
C SER A 94 -0.84 -11.80 -6.26
N PHE A 95 -1.08 -12.49 -5.17
CA PHE A 95 -0.12 -13.42 -4.56
C PHE A 95 -0.86 -14.47 -3.76
N MET A 96 -0.19 -15.56 -3.44
CA MET A 96 -0.72 -16.66 -2.64
C MET A 96 -0.21 -16.56 -1.21
N VAL A 97 -1.11 -16.80 -0.26
CA VAL A 97 -0.79 -16.94 1.17
C VAL A 97 -1.24 -18.33 1.61
N LYS A 98 -0.35 -19.07 2.27
CA LYS A 98 -0.59 -20.40 2.79
C LYS A 98 -0.31 -20.44 4.28
N ASN A 99 -1.20 -21.03 5.07
CA ASN A 99 -0.95 -21.33 6.48
C ASN A 99 -0.13 -22.62 6.56
N THR A 100 1.14 -22.51 6.94
CA THR A 100 2.05 -23.66 7.08
C THR A 100 2.14 -24.16 8.51
N GLY A 101 1.53 -23.45 9.47
CA GLY A 101 1.49 -23.88 10.86
C GLY A 101 0.36 -24.84 11.16
N GLN A 102 0.14 -25.11 12.44
CA GLN A 102 -0.83 -26.11 12.92
C GLN A 102 -2.07 -25.48 13.57
N VAL A 103 -2.16 -24.17 13.60
CA VAL A 103 -3.26 -23.41 14.19
C VAL A 103 -3.95 -22.60 13.12
N SER A 104 -5.27 -22.51 13.21
CA SER A 104 -6.05 -21.59 12.35
C SER A 104 -5.60 -20.16 12.59
N GLY A 105 -5.34 -19.43 11.52
CA GLY A 105 -4.94 -18.03 11.60
C GLY A 105 -6.02 -17.13 11.00
N THR A 106 -6.55 -16.22 11.82
CA THR A 106 -7.33 -15.07 11.35
C THR A 106 -6.82 -13.85 12.05
N GLU A 107 -6.87 -12.75 11.35
CA GLU A 107 -6.44 -11.50 11.88
C GLU A 107 -7.40 -10.86 12.86
N VAL A 108 -6.82 -10.00 13.72
CA VAL A 108 -7.55 -9.18 14.67
C VAL A 108 -8.52 -8.24 13.94
N ARG A 109 -9.78 -8.60 13.90
CA ARG A 109 -10.83 -7.60 13.72
C ARG A 109 -10.85 -6.70 14.95
N ILE A 110 -10.30 -5.50 14.81
CA ILE A 110 -10.59 -4.43 15.76
C ILE A 110 -12.09 -4.15 15.68
N LEU A 111 -12.80 -4.70 16.68
CA LEU A 111 -14.13 -4.32 17.12
C LEU A 111 -15.26 -4.33 16.07
N SER A 112 -15.86 -5.48 15.89
CA SER A 112 -17.32 -5.50 15.84
C SER A 112 -17.88 -5.83 17.22
N PHE A 113 -18.25 -4.83 17.97
CA PHE A 113 -18.78 -4.92 19.34
C PHE A 113 -20.15 -5.59 19.44
N LEU A 114 -20.66 -6.16 18.36
CA LEU A 114 -22.05 -6.65 18.24
C LEU A 114 -22.20 -8.13 17.84
N SER A 115 -21.14 -8.94 17.81
CA SER A 115 -21.31 -10.37 17.58
C SER A 115 -20.78 -11.21 18.75
N LEU A 116 -21.67 -11.47 19.69
CA LEU A 116 -21.45 -12.31 20.89
C LEU A 116 -21.41 -13.83 20.60
N THR A 117 -21.27 -14.29 19.37
CA THR A 117 -21.50 -15.68 19.00
C THR A 117 -20.32 -16.43 18.37
N ARG A 118 -19.10 -15.90 18.39
CA ARG A 118 -17.91 -16.67 18.00
C ARG A 118 -16.80 -16.56 19.05
N PRO A 119 -16.55 -17.62 19.85
CA PRO A 119 -15.50 -17.64 20.87
C PRO A 119 -14.13 -18.05 20.34
N ASP A 120 -13.85 -17.89 19.06
CA ASP A 120 -12.59 -18.33 18.48
C ASP A 120 -11.61 -17.17 18.42
N TRP A 121 -10.61 -17.19 19.30
CA TRP A 121 -9.44 -16.33 19.32
C TRP A 121 -8.56 -16.67 18.12
N LEU A 122 -8.93 -16.14 16.97
CA LEU A 122 -8.24 -16.40 15.73
C LEU A 122 -7.22 -15.29 15.50
N CYS A 123 -5.94 -15.63 15.50
CA CYS A 123 -4.85 -14.75 15.14
C CYS A 123 -4.47 -15.00 13.67
N GLY A 124 -4.66 -14.04 12.81
CA GLY A 124 -4.28 -14.09 11.42
C GLY A 124 -3.17 -13.10 11.10
N GLN A 125 -2.74 -13.10 9.87
CA GLN A 125 -1.77 -12.15 9.36
C GLN A 125 -2.43 -11.24 8.33
N ILE A 126 -2.19 -9.91 8.39
CA ILE A 126 -2.55 -8.97 7.32
C ILE A 126 -1.41 -8.91 6.32
N PRO A 127 -1.56 -9.46 5.11
CA PRO A 127 -0.66 -9.14 4.02
C PRO A 127 -0.73 -7.66 3.69
N GLN A 128 0.44 -7.02 3.64
CA GLN A 128 0.61 -5.59 3.41
C GLN A 128 1.39 -5.38 2.13
N VAL A 129 0.92 -4.51 1.26
CA VAL A 129 1.56 -4.15 -0.01
C VAL A 129 2.18 -2.78 0.13
N TYR A 130 3.50 -2.73 0.02
CA TYR A 130 4.29 -1.51 0.07
C TYR A 130 4.80 -1.15 -1.32
N LEU A 131 4.64 0.10 -1.70
CA LEU A 131 5.12 0.65 -2.95
C LEU A 131 6.42 1.43 -2.71
N HIS A 132 7.38 1.20 -3.58
CA HIS A 132 8.64 1.94 -3.65
C HIS A 132 8.63 2.81 -4.90
N PHE A 133 8.67 4.10 -4.67
CA PHE A 133 8.67 5.09 -5.76
C PHE A 133 10.02 5.16 -6.46
N PRO A 134 10.06 5.60 -7.73
CA PRO A 134 11.32 5.83 -8.44
C PRO A 134 12.22 6.81 -7.70
N ALA A 135 13.52 6.62 -7.83
CA ALA A 135 14.49 7.55 -7.28
C ALA A 135 14.25 8.98 -7.82
N GLY A 136 14.25 9.96 -6.92
CA GLY A 136 13.98 11.36 -7.28
C GLY A 136 12.50 11.77 -7.21
N ALA A 137 11.58 10.87 -6.92
CA ALA A 137 10.17 11.21 -6.68
C ALA A 137 9.95 12.03 -5.39
N GLY A 138 10.93 12.05 -4.48
CA GLY A 138 10.82 12.74 -3.18
C GLY A 138 9.93 12.03 -2.17
N GLU A 139 9.53 10.81 -2.48
CA GLU A 139 8.70 9.97 -1.62
C GLU A 139 9.54 9.17 -0.61
N PRO A 140 8.94 8.71 0.51
CA PRO A 140 9.59 7.82 1.45
C PRO A 140 10.06 6.50 0.81
N PRO A 141 11.04 5.79 1.43
CA PRO A 141 11.59 4.55 0.88
C PRO A 141 10.55 3.48 0.58
N SER A 142 9.53 3.36 1.44
CA SER A 142 8.39 2.47 1.25
C SER A 142 7.10 3.12 1.74
N VAL A 143 6.00 2.92 1.01
CA VAL A 143 4.69 3.48 1.35
C VAL A 143 3.63 2.39 1.29
N LEU A 144 2.95 2.11 2.41
CA LEU A 144 1.82 1.19 2.44
C LEU A 144 0.71 1.70 1.51
N ARG A 145 0.31 0.87 0.55
CA ARG A 145 -0.73 1.20 -0.43
C ARG A 145 -1.91 0.22 -0.43
N GLY A 146 -1.77 -0.91 0.22
CA GLY A 146 -2.87 -1.85 0.36
C GLY A 146 -2.62 -2.89 1.42
N PHE A 147 -3.70 -3.40 1.98
CA PHE A 147 -3.70 -4.51 2.91
C PHE A 147 -5.04 -5.23 2.84
N THR A 148 -5.06 -6.47 3.27
CA THR A 148 -6.29 -7.24 3.37
C THR A 148 -6.18 -8.26 4.50
N ASP A 149 -7.31 -8.73 4.98
CA ASP A 149 -7.37 -9.83 5.93
C ASP A 149 -7.44 -11.17 5.20
N VAL A 150 -6.77 -12.18 5.73
CA VAL A 150 -6.79 -13.54 5.21
C VAL A 150 -7.01 -14.52 6.36
N GLU A 151 -8.08 -15.29 6.26
CA GLU A 151 -8.39 -16.37 7.20
C GLU A 151 -8.05 -17.71 6.55
N LEU A 152 -7.16 -18.50 7.19
CA LEU A 152 -6.71 -19.79 6.69
C LEU A 152 -6.66 -20.82 7.80
N GLN A 153 -7.22 -22.01 7.55
CA GLN A 153 -7.02 -23.19 8.36
C GLN A 153 -5.59 -23.74 8.14
N PRO A 154 -5.09 -24.60 9.04
CA PRO A 154 -3.82 -25.29 8.82
C PRO A 154 -3.77 -26.01 7.47
N GLY A 155 -2.78 -25.68 6.66
CA GLY A 155 -2.58 -26.25 5.34
C GLY A 155 -3.35 -25.57 4.19
N ASP A 156 -4.32 -24.70 4.51
CA ASP A 156 -5.06 -23.96 3.49
C ASP A 156 -4.21 -22.88 2.83
N GLU A 157 -4.57 -22.59 1.59
CA GLU A 157 -3.98 -21.50 0.81
C GLU A 157 -5.07 -20.66 0.13
N ASN A 158 -4.81 -19.37 -0.04
CA ASN A 158 -5.73 -18.46 -0.70
C ASN A 158 -4.96 -17.45 -1.57
N ILE A 159 -5.57 -17.10 -2.71
CA ILE A 159 -5.06 -16.04 -3.58
C ILE A 159 -5.59 -14.70 -3.08
N VAL A 160 -4.67 -13.81 -2.78
CA VAL A 160 -4.93 -12.44 -2.35
C VAL A 160 -4.78 -11.50 -3.52
N ASN A 161 -5.74 -10.59 -3.68
CA ASN A 161 -5.71 -9.57 -4.71
C ASN A 161 -5.82 -8.19 -4.06
N VAL A 162 -4.87 -7.32 -4.36
CA VAL A 162 -4.87 -5.93 -3.94
C VAL A 162 -4.83 -5.04 -5.17
N THR A 163 -5.78 -4.11 -5.25
CA THR A 163 -5.85 -3.18 -6.39
C THR A 163 -5.14 -1.87 -6.03
N LEU A 164 -4.22 -1.46 -6.88
CA LEU A 164 -3.58 -0.15 -6.81
C LEU A 164 -4.24 0.79 -7.81
N SER A 165 -4.66 1.95 -7.33
CA SER A 165 -5.25 3.01 -8.14
C SER A 165 -4.15 3.92 -8.74
N ARG A 166 -4.54 4.78 -9.68
CA ARG A 166 -3.62 5.84 -10.17
C ARG A 166 -3.18 6.76 -9.04
N TYR A 167 -4.03 7.01 -8.04
CA TYR A 167 -3.68 7.80 -6.87
C TYR A 167 -2.51 7.19 -6.09
N ASP A 168 -2.51 5.87 -5.92
CA ASP A 168 -1.48 5.17 -5.16
C ASP A 168 -0.09 5.29 -5.78
N LEU A 169 -0.04 5.49 -7.11
CA LEU A 169 1.19 5.65 -7.89
C LEU A 169 1.53 7.11 -8.22
N SER A 170 0.71 8.05 -7.74
CA SER A 170 0.88 9.48 -8.04
C SER A 170 1.57 10.21 -6.91
N VAL A 171 2.31 11.25 -7.30
CA VAL A 171 2.90 12.24 -6.41
C VAL A 171 2.27 13.60 -6.68
N TRP A 172 2.22 14.44 -5.67
CA TRP A 172 1.76 15.82 -5.84
C TRP A 172 2.88 16.71 -6.37
N ASP A 173 2.71 17.25 -7.56
CA ASP A 173 3.64 18.23 -8.10
C ASP A 173 3.21 19.66 -7.75
N VAL A 174 4.02 20.31 -6.92
CA VAL A 174 3.77 21.67 -6.44
C VAL A 174 3.80 22.70 -7.57
N ARG A 175 4.58 22.47 -8.63
CA ARG A 175 4.71 23.43 -9.74
C ARG A 175 3.47 23.45 -10.62
N SER A 176 3.00 22.28 -11.00
CA SER A 176 1.78 22.14 -11.81
C SER A 176 0.50 22.13 -11.00
N GLN A 177 0.58 22.10 -9.65
CA GLN A 177 -0.56 21.99 -8.74
C GLN A 177 -1.49 20.83 -9.14
N SER A 178 -0.90 19.67 -9.41
CA SER A 178 -1.65 18.49 -9.82
C SER A 178 -0.96 17.18 -9.44
N TRP A 179 -1.75 16.10 -9.43
CA TRP A 179 -1.24 14.75 -9.27
C TRP A 179 -0.65 14.25 -10.59
N MET A 180 0.53 13.65 -10.52
CA MET A 180 1.19 13.06 -11.67
C MET A 180 1.96 11.79 -11.28
N ARG A 181 2.11 10.88 -12.23
CA ARG A 181 2.95 9.70 -12.05
C ARG A 181 4.42 10.11 -12.07
N ALA A 182 5.19 9.68 -11.08
CA ALA A 182 6.64 9.85 -11.12
C ALA A 182 7.23 8.97 -12.23
N LEU A 183 8.16 9.53 -13.00
CA LEU A 183 8.83 8.78 -14.07
C LEU A 183 9.92 7.88 -13.50
N GLY A 184 9.98 6.66 -14.00
CA GLY A 184 10.97 5.66 -13.59
C GLY A 184 10.33 4.34 -13.17
N THR A 185 11.17 3.44 -12.65
CA THR A 185 10.75 2.10 -12.25
C THR A 185 10.17 2.13 -10.85
N TYR A 186 8.96 1.62 -10.72
CA TYR A 186 8.33 1.32 -9.44
C TYR A 186 8.62 -0.13 -9.08
N SER A 187 8.90 -0.37 -7.80
CA SER A 187 8.89 -1.71 -7.24
C SER A 187 7.88 -1.80 -6.10
N LEU A 188 7.51 -3.02 -5.75
CA LEU A 188 6.63 -3.27 -4.63
C LEU A 188 7.15 -4.43 -3.79
N SER A 189 6.83 -4.40 -2.52
CA SER A 189 7.07 -5.51 -1.60
C SER A 189 5.77 -5.91 -0.93
N VAL A 190 5.59 -7.21 -0.73
CA VAL A 190 4.49 -7.77 0.04
C VAL A 190 5.06 -8.41 1.28
N GLY A 191 4.50 -8.09 2.42
CA GLY A 191 5.03 -8.60 3.69
C GLY A 191 4.01 -8.58 4.82
N ALA A 192 4.50 -8.95 6.00
CA ALA A 192 3.74 -8.99 7.24
C ALA A 192 3.84 -7.69 8.04
N SER A 193 4.85 -6.87 7.73
CA SER A 193 5.10 -5.58 8.35
C SER A 193 5.90 -4.68 7.40
N SER A 194 6.18 -3.45 7.81
CA SER A 194 7.00 -2.50 7.03
C SER A 194 8.46 -2.93 6.85
N ARG A 195 8.90 -3.99 7.53
CA ARG A 195 10.29 -4.52 7.47
C ARG A 195 10.37 -6.04 7.30
N ASP A 196 9.25 -6.75 7.39
CA ASP A 196 9.17 -8.19 7.06
C ASP A 196 8.60 -8.35 5.65
N PHE A 197 9.42 -8.07 4.64
CA PHE A 197 9.07 -8.27 3.24
C PHE A 197 9.38 -9.70 2.82
N ARG A 198 8.40 -10.38 2.24
CA ARG A 198 8.46 -11.78 1.84
C ARG A 198 8.45 -11.97 0.33
N LEU A 199 7.81 -11.06 -0.39
CA LEU A 199 7.80 -11.04 -1.85
C LEU A 199 8.19 -9.65 -2.33
N GLU A 200 8.96 -9.61 -3.42
CA GLU A 200 9.36 -8.38 -4.07
C GLU A 200 9.15 -8.49 -5.59
N GLY A 201 8.75 -7.40 -6.21
CA GLY A 201 8.50 -7.35 -7.63
C GLY A 201 8.56 -5.92 -8.17
N ALA A 202 8.56 -5.82 -9.49
CA ALA A 202 8.48 -4.53 -10.19
C ALA A 202 7.12 -4.38 -10.84
N LEU A 203 6.63 -3.13 -10.95
CA LEU A 203 5.46 -2.86 -11.75
C LEU A 203 5.84 -2.92 -13.23
N PRO A 204 5.05 -3.59 -14.08
CA PRO A 204 5.26 -3.54 -15.52
C PRO A 204 5.09 -2.11 -16.03
N LEU A 205 5.89 -1.76 -17.05
CA LEU A 205 5.88 -0.45 -17.68
C LEU A 205 4.74 -0.34 -18.71
#